data_685fbcdce2776d053b6674ab97523790
#
_entry.id   685fbcdce2776d053b6674ab97523790
#
_cell.length_a   1.000
_cell.length_b   1.000
_cell.length_c   1.000
_cell.angle_alpha   90.00
_cell.angle_beta   90.00
_cell.angle_gamma   90.00
#
_symmetry.space_group_name_H-M   'P 1'
#
loop_
_entity.id
_entity.type
_entity.pdbx_description
1 polymer ?
#
loop_
_entity_poly.entity_id
_entity_poly.type
_entity_poly.pdbx_seq_one_letter_code
_entity_poly.pdbx_strand_id
1 'polypeptide(L)'
;MRLINKILFALLLPGLVITGCKKDTTANVSKAVKVSFPEITLNGSSLVVLAVGASYTDAGAKLKDDITGAITDIQPISNNVNTAQPGLYSVNYSASNANGFEATGTRLVAVTSVTSPVNRAGTYLRAATGENCFIVKVTQGVYTLKNPPGFSGSRNTIVVMVETAPNIYICPPQPSDQGTFSVININFTATGVTWNVVNPGFGTQQRIFVKQ
;
A
#
# COMPACT_ATOMS: atom_id res chain seq x y z
N MET A 1 -62.46 36.96 59.79
CA MET A 1 -61.84 37.26 58.53
C MET A 1 -60.33 36.88 58.40
N ARG A 2 -59.79 36.02 59.25
CA ARG A 2 -58.36 35.62 59.25
C ARG A 2 -58.07 34.14 58.94
N LEU A 3 -59.08 33.30 58.89
CA LEU A 3 -58.90 31.85 58.58
C LEU A 3 -59.08 31.55 57.09
N ILE A 4 -59.84 32.37 56.37
CA ILE A 4 -60.14 32.09 54.93
C ILE A 4 -58.89 32.37 54.07
N ASN A 5 -58.06 33.36 54.42
CA ASN A 5 -56.83 33.67 53.68
C ASN A 5 -55.71 32.66 53.82
N LYS A 6 -55.72 31.83 54.88
CA LYS A 6 -54.69 30.79 55.09
C LYS A 6 -55.01 29.51 54.33
N ILE A 7 -56.28 29.25 54.05
CA ILE A 7 -56.74 28.09 53.29
C ILE A 7 -56.57 28.34 51.77
N LEU A 8 -56.72 29.62 51.34
CA LEU A 8 -56.51 29.96 49.91
C LEU A 8 -55.03 29.89 49.51
N PHE A 9 -54.09 30.09 50.43
CA PHE A 9 -52.65 30.02 50.16
C PHE A 9 -52.12 28.58 50.17
N ALA A 10 -52.81 27.66 50.85
CA ALA A 10 -52.44 26.24 50.89
C ALA A 10 -52.92 25.43 49.67
N LEU A 11 -53.85 26.00 48.85
CA LEU A 11 -54.40 25.31 47.66
C LEU A 11 -53.68 25.72 46.34
N LEU A 12 -52.72 26.66 46.39
CA LEU A 12 -52.02 27.13 45.19
C LEU A 12 -50.65 26.51 44.99
N LEU A 13 -50.24 25.53 45.82
CA LEU A 13 -48.89 24.96 45.83
C LEU A 13 -48.71 23.52 45.27
N PRO A 14 -49.74 22.82 44.71
CA PRO A 14 -49.44 21.53 44.06
C PRO A 14 -49.48 21.63 42.54
N GLY A 15 -49.20 22.75 41.92
CA GLY A 15 -49.20 22.91 40.45
C GLY A 15 -47.84 22.92 39.80
N LEU A 16 -46.75 22.67 40.52
CA LEU A 16 -45.45 22.44 39.89
C LEU A 16 -45.38 21.00 39.39
N VAL A 17 -46.05 20.71 38.29
CA VAL A 17 -45.87 19.49 37.52
C VAL A 17 -44.46 19.51 37.02
N ILE A 18 -43.69 18.63 37.56
CA ILE A 18 -42.39 18.20 37.06
C ILE A 18 -42.58 17.79 35.56
N THR A 19 -42.38 18.68 34.64
CA THR A 19 -42.06 18.32 33.26
C THR A 19 -40.67 17.67 33.33
N GLY A 20 -40.64 16.40 33.73
CA GLY A 20 -39.41 15.61 33.62
C GLY A 20 -38.98 15.66 32.15
N CYS A 21 -37.83 16.28 31.88
CA CYS A 21 -37.16 16.09 30.61
C CYS A 21 -37.17 14.61 30.32
N LYS A 22 -37.88 14.21 29.26
CA LYS A 22 -37.68 12.90 28.69
C LYS A 22 -36.18 12.81 28.39
N LYS A 23 -35.50 11.98 29.13
CA LYS A 23 -34.12 11.61 28.84
C LYS A 23 -34.21 10.92 27.51
N ASP A 24 -33.93 11.63 26.42
CA ASP A 24 -33.79 11.00 25.14
C ASP A 24 -32.73 9.92 25.31
N THR A 25 -33.18 8.68 25.25
CA THR A 25 -32.28 7.54 25.30
C THR A 25 -31.38 7.65 24.08
N THR A 26 -30.10 7.94 24.28
CA THR A 26 -29.08 7.92 23.25
C THR A 26 -28.82 6.51 22.69
N ALA A 27 -29.70 5.54 23.00
CA ALA A 27 -29.60 4.16 22.56
C ALA A 27 -29.56 3.99 21.04
N ASN A 28 -29.98 4.99 20.27
CA ASN A 28 -29.95 4.96 18.81
C ASN A 28 -29.05 6.06 18.16
N VAL A 29 -28.28 6.82 18.96
CA VAL A 29 -27.55 7.98 18.45
C VAL A 29 -26.10 7.64 18.08
N SER A 30 -25.58 6.50 18.52
CA SER A 30 -24.23 6.06 18.18
C SER A 30 -24.26 4.60 17.80
N LYS A 31 -24.30 4.28 16.52
CA LYS A 31 -23.85 2.95 16.07
C LYS A 31 -22.36 2.89 16.35
N ALA A 32 -21.93 1.97 17.20
CA ALA A 32 -20.51 1.64 17.32
C ALA A 32 -20.02 1.15 15.93
N VAL A 33 -19.22 1.96 15.27
CA VAL A 33 -18.60 1.58 14.01
C VAL A 33 -17.41 0.68 14.35
N LYS A 34 -17.49 -0.58 13.95
CA LYS A 34 -16.34 -1.48 14.04
C LYS A 34 -15.28 -1.01 13.04
N VAL A 35 -14.12 -0.62 13.56
CA VAL A 35 -12.96 -0.32 12.70
C VAL A 35 -12.39 -1.63 12.18
N SER A 36 -12.58 -1.89 10.91
CA SER A 36 -12.04 -3.03 10.19
C SER A 36 -11.90 -2.67 8.72
N PHE A 37 -11.02 -3.34 8.01
CA PHE A 37 -10.68 -3.01 6.63
C PHE A 37 -11.06 -4.15 5.70
N PRO A 38 -11.56 -3.84 4.51
CA PRO A 38 -11.81 -4.85 3.49
C PRO A 38 -10.49 -5.40 2.95
N GLU A 39 -10.60 -6.48 2.17
CA GLU A 39 -9.46 -7.12 1.52
C GLU A 39 -9.59 -7.00 0.01
N ILE A 40 -8.52 -6.53 -0.66
CA ILE A 40 -8.42 -6.56 -2.12
C ILE A 40 -7.52 -7.71 -2.53
N THR A 41 -8.05 -8.62 -3.34
CA THR A 41 -7.33 -9.73 -3.95
C THR A 41 -7.21 -9.52 -5.44
N LEU A 42 -5.97 -9.45 -5.97
CA LEU A 42 -5.73 -9.35 -7.40
C LEU A 42 -6.06 -10.68 -8.11
N ASN A 43 -6.77 -10.63 -9.23
CA ASN A 43 -6.95 -11.80 -10.08
C ASN A 43 -5.63 -12.08 -10.82
N GLY A 44 -5.03 -13.25 -10.58
CA GLY A 44 -3.73 -13.61 -11.17
C GLY A 44 -2.52 -12.98 -10.47
N SER A 45 -1.42 -12.78 -11.21
CA SER A 45 -0.15 -12.32 -10.65
C SER A 45 -0.14 -10.85 -10.24
N SER A 46 0.50 -10.52 -9.13
CA SER A 46 0.79 -9.13 -8.72
C SER A 46 1.93 -8.49 -9.51
N LEU A 47 2.76 -9.29 -10.18
CA LEU A 47 3.78 -8.84 -11.11
C LEU A 47 3.57 -9.54 -12.46
N VAL A 48 3.29 -8.75 -13.50
CA VAL A 48 3.18 -9.21 -14.89
C VAL A 48 4.43 -8.75 -15.64
N VAL A 49 4.99 -9.61 -16.47
CA VAL A 49 6.15 -9.26 -17.29
C VAL A 49 5.78 -9.39 -18.75
N LEU A 50 6.07 -8.36 -19.54
CA LEU A 50 5.75 -8.25 -20.94
C LEU A 50 6.99 -7.88 -21.76
N ALA A 51 7.03 -8.35 -22.99
CA ALA A 51 7.92 -7.78 -24.00
C ALA A 51 7.38 -6.43 -24.49
N VAL A 52 8.28 -5.54 -24.92
CA VAL A 52 7.87 -4.31 -25.61
C VAL A 52 6.98 -4.62 -26.80
N GLY A 53 5.87 -3.90 -26.94
CA GLY A 53 4.89 -4.08 -28.00
C GLY A 53 3.87 -5.19 -27.76
N ALA A 54 3.99 -5.97 -26.68
CA ALA A 54 2.99 -6.98 -26.35
C ALA A 54 1.67 -6.32 -25.91
N SER A 55 0.55 -6.96 -26.20
CA SER A 55 -0.75 -6.50 -25.69
C SER A 55 -0.87 -6.77 -24.19
N TYR A 56 -1.52 -5.86 -23.48
CA TYR A 56 -1.83 -6.01 -22.06
C TYR A 56 -3.33 -5.86 -21.81
N THR A 57 -3.89 -6.82 -21.11
CA THR A 57 -5.24 -6.73 -20.56
C THR A 57 -5.16 -7.03 -19.07
N ASP A 58 -5.67 -6.13 -18.24
CA ASP A 58 -5.67 -6.33 -16.80
C ASP A 58 -6.67 -7.41 -16.39
N ALA A 59 -6.25 -8.30 -15.49
CA ALA A 59 -7.09 -9.42 -15.04
C ALA A 59 -8.13 -9.00 -13.96
N GLY A 60 -8.11 -7.73 -13.52
CA GLY A 60 -9.01 -7.23 -12.50
C GLY A 60 -8.62 -7.63 -11.08
N ALA A 61 -9.48 -7.27 -10.13
CA ALA A 61 -9.35 -7.60 -8.72
C ALA A 61 -10.72 -7.82 -8.08
N LYS A 62 -10.74 -8.41 -6.89
CA LYS A 62 -11.93 -8.62 -6.07
C LYS A 62 -11.78 -7.89 -4.75
N LEU A 63 -12.86 -7.25 -4.32
CA LEU A 63 -13.03 -6.73 -2.97
C LEU A 63 -13.80 -7.76 -2.15
N LYS A 64 -13.30 -8.10 -0.98
CA LYS A 64 -14.05 -8.79 0.07
C LYS A 64 -14.38 -7.78 1.16
N ASP A 65 -15.66 -7.42 1.28
CA ASP A 65 -16.16 -6.58 2.37
C ASP A 65 -16.15 -7.39 3.66
N ASP A 66 -15.39 -6.93 4.65
CA ASP A 66 -15.20 -7.61 5.94
C ASP A 66 -16.40 -7.45 6.89
N ILE A 67 -17.35 -6.54 6.59
CA ILE A 67 -18.57 -6.29 7.36
C ILE A 67 -19.69 -7.20 6.86
N THR A 68 -19.91 -7.22 5.56
CA THR A 68 -21.02 -7.97 4.93
C THR A 68 -20.61 -9.35 4.47
N GLY A 69 -19.31 -9.60 4.29
CA GLY A 69 -18.76 -10.80 3.68
C GLY A 69 -18.94 -10.87 2.16
N ALA A 70 -19.51 -9.82 1.54
CA ALA A 70 -19.71 -9.77 0.09
C ALA A 70 -18.38 -9.73 -0.66
N ILE A 71 -18.33 -10.47 -1.78
CA ILE A 71 -17.19 -10.45 -2.71
C ILE A 71 -17.68 -9.86 -4.03
N THR A 72 -17.03 -8.80 -4.48
CA THR A 72 -17.38 -8.08 -5.71
C THR A 72 -16.16 -7.85 -6.59
N ASP A 73 -16.35 -7.91 -7.91
CA ASP A 73 -15.31 -7.50 -8.85
C ASP A 73 -15.16 -5.98 -8.83
N ILE A 74 -13.93 -5.51 -8.82
CA ILE A 74 -13.61 -4.08 -8.83
C ILE A 74 -12.76 -3.72 -10.03
N GLN A 75 -12.98 -2.50 -10.54
CA GLN A 75 -12.19 -1.93 -11.62
C GLN A 75 -11.01 -1.14 -11.08
N PRO A 76 -9.91 -1.03 -11.83
CA PRO A 76 -8.79 -0.19 -11.42
C PRO A 76 -9.19 1.28 -11.38
N ILE A 77 -8.69 2.00 -10.37
CA ILE A 77 -8.81 3.47 -10.26
C ILE A 77 -7.77 4.20 -11.12
N SER A 78 -6.67 3.54 -11.44
CA SER A 78 -5.67 4.05 -12.38
C SER A 78 -4.92 2.92 -13.06
N ASN A 79 -4.53 3.15 -14.32
CA ASN A 79 -3.74 2.24 -15.14
C ASN A 79 -2.83 3.11 -16.02
N ASN A 80 -1.51 3.03 -15.82
CA ASN A 80 -0.52 3.78 -16.59
C ASN A 80 0.34 2.89 -17.49
N VAL A 81 -0.09 1.64 -17.75
CA VAL A 81 0.69 0.67 -18.53
C VAL A 81 0.89 1.17 -19.96
N ASN A 82 2.17 1.32 -20.33
CA ASN A 82 2.59 1.64 -21.67
C ASN A 82 3.49 0.50 -22.20
N THR A 83 2.94 -0.38 -22.99
CA THR A 83 3.69 -1.53 -23.51
C THR A 83 4.63 -1.17 -24.68
N ALA A 84 4.54 0.06 -25.22
CA ALA A 84 5.44 0.52 -26.28
C ALA A 84 6.83 0.91 -25.76
N GLN A 85 7.00 1.07 -24.45
CA GLN A 85 8.27 1.50 -23.84
C GLN A 85 8.69 0.58 -22.70
N PRO A 86 9.98 0.23 -22.59
CA PRO A 86 10.49 -0.48 -21.42
C PRO A 86 10.28 0.34 -20.15
N GLY A 87 9.82 -0.31 -19.07
CA GLY A 87 9.51 0.37 -17.83
C GLY A 87 8.89 -0.52 -16.80
N LEU A 88 8.61 0.06 -15.63
CA LEU A 88 7.77 -0.54 -14.60
C LEU A 88 6.54 0.34 -14.43
N TYR A 89 5.39 -0.23 -14.65
CA TYR A 89 4.08 0.42 -14.64
C TYR A 89 3.21 -0.17 -13.54
N SER A 90 2.11 0.50 -13.23
CA SER A 90 1.18 0.07 -12.18
C SER A 90 -0.27 0.15 -12.64
N VAL A 91 -1.06 -0.82 -12.15
CA VAL A 91 -2.52 -0.79 -12.14
C VAL A 91 -2.95 -0.75 -10.69
N ASN A 92 -3.63 0.32 -10.29
CA ASN A 92 -3.99 0.54 -8.89
C ASN A 92 -5.49 0.36 -8.68
N TYR A 93 -5.83 -0.24 -7.56
CA TYR A 93 -7.18 -0.50 -7.10
C TYR A 93 -7.39 0.17 -5.75
N SER A 94 -8.59 0.65 -5.52
CA SER A 94 -9.06 1.12 -4.23
C SER A 94 -10.55 0.84 -4.12
N ALA A 95 -10.99 0.36 -2.96
CA ALA A 95 -12.39 0.20 -2.63
C ALA A 95 -12.58 0.20 -1.12
N SER A 96 -13.80 0.55 -0.68
CA SER A 96 -14.15 0.68 0.74
C SER A 96 -15.19 -0.38 1.14
N ASN A 97 -15.17 -0.76 2.42
CA ASN A 97 -16.23 -1.57 3.02
C ASN A 97 -17.50 -0.75 3.29
N ALA A 98 -18.55 -1.40 3.81
CA ALA A 98 -19.83 -0.76 4.13
C ALA A 98 -19.73 0.37 5.18
N ASN A 99 -18.65 0.43 5.96
CA ASN A 99 -18.39 1.51 6.92
C ASN A 99 -17.47 2.61 6.36
N GLY A 100 -17.04 2.54 5.10
CA GLY A 100 -16.20 3.54 4.44
C GLY A 100 -14.69 3.38 4.70
N PHE A 101 -14.23 2.31 5.33
CA PHE A 101 -12.80 2.02 5.47
C PHE A 101 -12.24 1.47 4.16
N GLU A 102 -11.15 2.07 3.69
CA GLU A 102 -10.55 1.82 2.38
C GLU A 102 -9.46 0.76 2.45
N ALA A 103 -9.41 -0.10 1.43
CA ALA A 103 -8.26 -0.93 1.08
C ALA A 103 -7.72 -0.55 -0.29
N THR A 104 -6.43 -0.76 -0.50
CA THR A 104 -5.76 -0.52 -1.78
C THR A 104 -5.03 -1.77 -2.25
N GLY A 105 -4.87 -1.90 -3.56
CA GLY A 105 -4.10 -2.96 -4.19
C GLY A 105 -3.36 -2.44 -5.41
N THR A 106 -2.19 -2.99 -5.71
CA THR A 106 -1.38 -2.59 -6.87
C THR A 106 -0.87 -3.81 -7.60
N ARG A 107 -1.11 -3.87 -8.92
CA ARG A 107 -0.41 -4.77 -9.83
C ARG A 107 0.70 -4.02 -10.51
N LEU A 108 1.90 -4.58 -10.50
CA LEU A 108 3.04 -4.08 -11.24
C LEU A 108 3.12 -4.76 -12.61
N VAL A 109 3.47 -3.99 -13.64
CA VAL A 109 3.65 -4.48 -15.01
C VAL A 109 5.04 -4.05 -15.48
N ALA A 110 5.95 -5.00 -15.59
CA ALA A 110 7.30 -4.79 -16.09
C ALA A 110 7.31 -5.00 -17.60
N VAL A 111 7.69 -3.99 -18.35
CA VAL A 111 7.88 -4.07 -19.81
C VAL A 111 9.38 -4.01 -20.12
N THR A 112 9.90 -5.00 -20.81
CA THR A 112 11.33 -5.08 -21.12
C THR A 112 11.56 -5.52 -22.57
N SER A 113 12.61 -4.96 -23.19
CA SER A 113 13.12 -5.39 -24.48
C SER A 113 14.54 -5.96 -24.38
N VAL A 114 15.06 -6.05 -23.15
CA VAL A 114 16.47 -6.38 -22.93
C VAL A 114 16.72 -7.87 -23.11
N THR A 115 17.67 -8.18 -23.97
CA THR A 115 18.21 -9.52 -24.20
C THR A 115 19.61 -9.69 -23.60
N SER A 116 19.98 -8.84 -22.64
CA SER A 116 21.31 -8.82 -22.04
C SER A 116 21.67 -10.21 -21.45
N PRO A 117 22.84 -10.74 -21.76
CA PRO A 117 23.32 -11.98 -21.15
C PRO A 117 23.74 -11.80 -19.67
N VAL A 118 23.85 -10.54 -19.20
CA VAL A 118 24.37 -10.25 -17.86
C VAL A 118 23.32 -10.59 -16.81
N ASN A 119 23.63 -11.56 -15.96
CA ASN A 119 22.79 -11.91 -14.83
C ASN A 119 23.23 -11.14 -13.58
N ARG A 120 22.35 -10.28 -13.06
CA ARG A 120 22.58 -9.49 -11.85
C ARG A 120 22.12 -10.19 -10.57
N ALA A 121 21.50 -11.36 -10.67
CA ALA A 121 21.07 -12.11 -9.49
C ALA A 121 22.26 -12.48 -8.61
N GLY A 122 22.04 -12.50 -7.30
CA GLY A 122 23.04 -12.86 -6.30
C GLY A 122 22.79 -12.21 -4.95
N THR A 123 23.67 -12.54 -4.03
CA THR A 123 23.75 -11.94 -2.70
C THR A 123 24.75 -10.80 -2.71
N TYR A 124 24.36 -9.68 -2.14
CA TYR A 124 25.14 -8.44 -2.14
C TYR A 124 25.26 -7.94 -0.69
N LEU A 125 26.45 -7.99 -0.12
CA LEU A 125 26.73 -7.56 1.24
C LEU A 125 26.95 -6.05 1.31
N ARG A 126 26.21 -5.38 2.20
CA ARG A 126 26.48 -4.01 2.61
C ARG A 126 27.46 -4.00 3.78
N ALA A 127 28.75 -3.76 3.53
CA ALA A 127 29.79 -3.84 4.56
C ALA A 127 29.53 -2.91 5.75
N ALA A 128 28.93 -1.72 5.51
CA ALA A 128 28.64 -0.73 6.55
C ALA A 128 27.64 -1.22 7.62
N THR A 129 26.84 -2.24 7.32
CA THR A 129 25.79 -2.76 8.24
C THR A 129 25.90 -4.26 8.48
N GLY A 130 26.70 -4.99 7.69
CA GLY A 130 26.74 -6.45 7.70
C GLY A 130 25.49 -7.12 7.11
N GLU A 131 24.58 -6.34 6.50
CA GLU A 131 23.31 -6.86 5.96
C GLU A 131 23.38 -7.15 4.47
N ASN A 132 22.68 -8.19 4.06
CA ASN A 132 22.61 -8.59 2.67
C ASN A 132 21.37 -7.98 1.97
N CYS A 133 21.57 -7.58 0.73
CA CYS A 133 20.52 -7.42 -0.26
C CYS A 133 20.55 -8.64 -1.20
N PHE A 134 19.38 -9.19 -1.50
CA PHE A 134 19.25 -10.30 -2.44
C PHE A 134 18.61 -9.78 -3.72
N ILE A 135 19.32 -9.94 -4.83
CA ILE A 135 18.80 -9.67 -6.17
C ILE A 135 18.38 -10.99 -6.77
N VAL A 136 17.08 -11.15 -7.02
CA VAL A 136 16.52 -12.38 -7.59
C VAL A 136 16.00 -12.10 -9.00
N LYS A 137 16.45 -12.88 -9.96
CA LYS A 137 15.99 -12.78 -11.35
C LYS A 137 14.57 -13.34 -11.46
N VAL A 138 13.63 -12.52 -11.91
CA VAL A 138 12.26 -12.94 -12.27
C VAL A 138 12.27 -13.49 -13.70
N THR A 139 12.81 -12.71 -14.62
CA THR A 139 13.07 -13.10 -16.01
C THR A 139 14.21 -12.24 -16.57
N GLN A 140 14.47 -12.32 -17.88
CA GLN A 140 15.49 -11.50 -18.52
C GLN A 140 15.15 -10.00 -18.36
N GLY A 141 16.07 -9.24 -17.77
CA GLY A 141 15.90 -7.80 -17.52
C GLY A 141 14.95 -7.41 -16.37
N VAL A 142 14.36 -8.37 -15.65
CA VAL A 142 13.47 -8.09 -14.53
C VAL A 142 13.96 -8.81 -13.28
N TYR A 143 14.09 -8.06 -12.19
CA TYR A 143 14.61 -8.53 -10.91
C TYR A 143 13.76 -8.05 -9.75
N THR A 144 13.72 -8.83 -8.67
CA THR A 144 13.30 -8.32 -7.35
C THR A 144 14.51 -8.04 -6.49
N LEU A 145 14.46 -6.93 -5.76
CA LEU A 145 15.45 -6.56 -4.74
C LEU A 145 14.82 -6.81 -3.38
N LYS A 146 15.37 -7.74 -2.60
CA LYS A 146 14.98 -7.94 -1.21
C LYS A 146 16.01 -7.27 -0.31
N ASN A 147 15.56 -6.44 0.63
CA ASN A 147 16.39 -5.61 1.50
C ASN A 147 17.25 -4.57 0.73
N PRO A 148 16.70 -3.76 -0.18
CA PRO A 148 17.48 -2.78 -0.94
C PRO A 148 18.16 -1.69 -0.09
N PRO A 149 17.67 -1.31 1.13
CA PRO A 149 18.45 -0.44 2.01
C PRO A 149 19.67 -1.11 2.64
N GLY A 150 19.68 -2.45 2.76
CA GLY A 150 20.72 -3.18 3.48
C GLY A 150 20.70 -2.89 4.98
N PHE A 151 19.53 -2.93 5.62
CA PHE A 151 19.33 -2.78 7.06
C PHE A 151 18.51 -3.94 7.63
N SER A 152 18.71 -4.26 8.89
CA SER A 152 17.98 -5.33 9.56
C SER A 152 16.45 -5.09 9.57
N GLY A 153 16.03 -3.86 9.72
CA GLY A 153 14.60 -3.48 9.73
C GLY A 153 13.91 -3.55 8.37
N SER A 154 14.66 -3.70 7.26
CA SER A 154 14.12 -3.77 5.90
C SER A 154 14.28 -5.14 5.23
N ARG A 155 14.57 -6.18 5.99
CA ARG A 155 14.80 -7.55 5.44
C ARG A 155 13.63 -8.12 4.65
N ASN A 156 12.42 -7.64 4.91
CA ASN A 156 11.21 -8.07 4.20
C ASN A 156 10.81 -7.12 3.07
N THR A 157 11.49 -5.97 2.94
CA THR A 157 11.22 -5.02 1.86
C THR A 157 11.61 -5.62 0.53
N ILE A 158 10.64 -5.75 -0.37
CA ILE A 158 10.83 -6.28 -1.72
C ILE A 158 10.32 -5.23 -2.71
N VAL A 159 11.16 -4.92 -3.71
CA VAL A 159 10.80 -4.04 -4.81
C VAL A 159 11.25 -4.63 -6.14
N VAL A 160 10.62 -4.19 -7.22
CA VAL A 160 10.92 -4.64 -8.59
C VAL A 160 11.84 -3.65 -9.26
N MET A 161 12.88 -4.17 -9.89
CA MET A 161 13.84 -3.44 -10.72
C MET A 161 13.76 -3.98 -12.16
N VAL A 162 13.74 -3.06 -13.12
CA VAL A 162 13.67 -3.39 -14.56
C VAL A 162 14.87 -2.80 -15.28
N GLU A 163 15.51 -3.60 -16.11
CA GLU A 163 16.52 -3.16 -17.07
C GLU A 163 15.79 -2.65 -18.33
N THR A 164 15.88 -1.35 -18.59
CA THR A 164 15.18 -0.68 -19.69
C THR A 164 16.03 -0.55 -20.96
N ALA A 165 17.35 -0.59 -20.79
CA ALA A 165 18.34 -0.69 -21.86
C ALA A 165 19.57 -1.42 -21.28
N PRO A 166 20.50 -1.87 -22.08
CA PRO A 166 21.70 -2.58 -21.61
C PRO A 166 22.41 -1.84 -20.48
N ASN A 167 22.43 -2.43 -19.27
CA ASN A 167 22.98 -1.91 -18.03
C ASN A 167 22.30 -0.62 -17.50
N ILE A 168 21.12 -0.25 -18.02
CA ILE A 168 20.30 0.85 -17.48
C ILE A 168 19.12 0.27 -16.72
N TYR A 169 19.10 0.51 -15.43
CA TYR A 169 18.11 -0.04 -14.49
C TYR A 169 17.25 1.06 -13.90
N ILE A 170 15.97 0.76 -13.73
CA ILE A 170 15.02 1.61 -13.00
C ILE A 170 14.34 0.80 -11.90
N CYS A 171 14.02 1.46 -10.81
CA CYS A 171 13.19 0.95 -9.73
C CYS A 171 12.32 2.13 -9.22
N PRO A 172 11.28 2.49 -9.99
CA PRO A 172 10.46 3.66 -9.69
C PRO A 172 9.64 3.46 -8.42
N PRO A 173 8.98 4.53 -7.92
CA PRO A 173 8.12 4.44 -6.74
C PRO A 173 7.08 3.33 -6.87
N GLN A 174 7.03 2.45 -5.88
CA GLN A 174 6.14 1.30 -5.81
C GLN A 174 5.81 0.96 -4.35
N PRO A 175 4.69 0.27 -4.09
CA PRO A 175 4.34 -0.17 -2.74
C PRO A 175 5.34 -1.16 -2.16
N SER A 176 5.60 -1.06 -0.86
CA SER A 176 6.36 -2.04 -0.08
C SER A 176 5.83 -2.12 1.36
N ASP A 177 6.38 -3.02 2.17
CA ASP A 177 6.12 -3.10 3.62
C ASP A 177 6.57 -1.84 4.39
N GLN A 178 7.41 -0.99 3.77
CA GLN A 178 7.89 0.29 4.30
C GLN A 178 7.16 1.51 3.67
N GLY A 179 5.97 1.29 3.09
CA GLY A 179 5.26 2.29 2.30
C GLY A 179 5.82 2.43 0.88
N THR A 180 5.69 3.62 0.29
CA THR A 180 6.22 3.87 -1.06
C THR A 180 7.74 3.84 -1.06
N PHE A 181 8.30 3.04 -1.95
CA PHE A 181 9.74 2.80 -2.03
C PHE A 181 10.23 2.87 -3.46
N SER A 182 11.40 3.49 -3.67
CA SER A 182 12.12 3.45 -4.94
C SER A 182 13.63 3.37 -4.75
N VAL A 183 14.33 2.98 -5.81
CA VAL A 183 15.79 2.94 -5.86
C VAL A 183 16.24 3.71 -7.09
N ILE A 184 17.16 4.63 -6.89
CA ILE A 184 17.68 5.51 -7.94
C ILE A 184 19.20 5.42 -8.01
N ASN A 185 19.81 5.96 -9.07
CA ASN A 185 21.24 5.96 -9.30
C ASN A 185 21.87 4.56 -9.23
N ILE A 186 21.17 3.58 -9.81
CA ILE A 186 21.58 2.17 -9.83
C ILE A 186 22.78 2.02 -10.75
N ASN A 187 23.93 1.62 -10.18
CA ASN A 187 25.16 1.43 -10.94
C ASN A 187 25.82 0.09 -10.54
N PHE A 188 25.77 -0.88 -11.46
CA PHE A 188 26.46 -2.16 -11.30
C PHE A 188 27.93 -2.04 -11.73
N THR A 189 28.82 -2.54 -10.90
CA THR A 189 30.25 -2.68 -11.17
C THR A 189 30.63 -4.16 -11.36
N ALA A 190 31.90 -4.42 -11.64
CA ALA A 190 32.41 -5.80 -11.71
C ALA A 190 32.25 -6.56 -10.36
N THR A 191 32.34 -5.86 -9.24
CA THR A 191 32.40 -6.46 -7.89
C THR A 191 31.16 -6.19 -7.04
N GLY A 192 30.19 -5.43 -7.54
CA GLY A 192 29.01 -5.10 -6.73
C GLY A 192 28.04 -4.14 -7.38
N VAL A 193 27.35 -3.38 -6.56
CA VAL A 193 26.37 -2.39 -7.00
C VAL A 193 26.29 -1.23 -6.02
N THR A 194 26.00 -0.05 -6.54
CA THR A 194 25.68 1.14 -5.74
C THR A 194 24.33 1.68 -6.14
N TRP A 195 23.62 2.26 -5.18
CA TRP A 195 22.37 2.99 -5.40
C TRP A 195 22.00 3.90 -4.22
N ASN A 196 20.98 4.73 -4.43
CA ASN A 196 20.31 5.47 -3.36
C ASN A 196 18.89 4.93 -3.21
N VAL A 197 18.40 4.82 -1.98
CA VAL A 197 16.99 4.52 -1.71
C VAL A 197 16.23 5.81 -1.49
N VAL A 198 14.96 5.82 -1.94
CA VAL A 198 14.04 6.93 -1.71
C VAL A 198 12.86 6.40 -0.91
N ASN A 199 12.92 6.65 0.38
CA ASN A 199 11.88 6.35 1.35
C ASN A 199 12.18 7.15 2.62
N PRO A 200 11.19 7.79 3.28
CA PRO A 200 11.42 8.66 4.44
C PRO A 200 12.18 8.00 5.60
N GLY A 201 12.03 6.68 5.78
CA GLY A 201 12.64 5.93 6.89
C GLY A 201 14.12 5.61 6.74
N PHE A 202 14.71 5.76 5.54
CA PHE A 202 16.05 5.23 5.28
C PHE A 202 17.12 6.26 4.91
N GLY A 203 16.75 7.54 4.80
CA GLY A 203 17.65 8.61 4.36
C GLY A 203 18.12 8.43 2.91
N THR A 204 18.86 9.42 2.40
CA THR A 204 19.21 9.54 0.98
C THR A 204 20.65 9.16 0.65
N GLN A 205 21.44 8.68 1.62
CA GLN A 205 22.84 8.32 1.39
C GLN A 205 22.97 7.17 0.40
N GLN A 206 24.05 7.16 -0.36
CA GLN A 206 24.40 6.07 -1.25
C GLN A 206 24.65 4.77 -0.48
N ARG A 207 24.09 3.70 -0.97
CA ARG A 207 24.34 2.33 -0.50
C ARG A 207 25.37 1.67 -1.41
N ILE A 208 26.35 1.01 -0.79
CA ILE A 208 27.43 0.31 -1.50
C ILE A 208 27.34 -1.15 -1.07
N PHE A 209 27.24 -2.01 -2.06
CA PHE A 209 27.12 -3.45 -1.86
C PHE A 209 28.20 -4.18 -2.65
N VAL A 210 28.79 -5.21 -2.05
CA VAL A 210 29.76 -6.11 -2.67
C VAL A 210 29.10 -7.44 -2.95
N LYS A 211 29.23 -7.93 -4.17
CA LYS A 211 28.71 -9.24 -4.57
C LYS A 211 29.50 -10.34 -3.87
N GLN A 212 28.75 -11.31 -3.32
CA GLN A 212 29.30 -12.49 -2.63
C GLN A 212 29.44 -13.68 -3.58
#